data_ec1156f9858a6f32003706e8a51ec99b
#
_entry.id   ec1156f9858a6f32003706e8a51ec99b
#
_cell.length_a   1.000
_cell.length_b   1.000
_cell.length_c   1.000
_cell.angle_alpha   90.00
_cell.angle_beta   90.00
_cell.angle_gamma   90.00
#
_symmetry.space_group_name_H-M   'P 1'
#
loop_
_entity.id
_entity.type
_entity.pdbx_description
1 polymer ?
#
loop_
_entity_poly.entity_id
_entity_poly.type
_entity_poly.pdbx_seq_one_letter_code
_entity_poly.pdbx_strand_id
1 'polypeptide(L)'
;MSEIIESVKNLSIGFNSQKGKQISILRNVSTNIKKGETVGIVGESGSGKSTLALAMMGYIKQGLFPLKGECLFKSEDLLKMSSRQLEKIRGRKIAMIPQNAGQALTPNLKIGYQIDEALRLHTDLNKTERDKKISELLNKVRLPSPETMAFRYPHELSGGQQQRVAVAMALAGKPDLLLLDEPTTGLDVTTQAHVLELLRFIAKDTGTSMIYVSHDLGAIAQVSDRIVVMYAGEIVLEGPARKILKEPIHPYTYGLLKSIPKLSLAGLPASMPGSQPQPGSINEGCSFYDRCNLATDNCKKNSPDLEHIKELDTNVRCFNYKELINQNNNLQTSITKKSNNSEANEVLKLKDVSISYAKQKFFDQLLNKISDQNPTVKDINLSLIHI
;
A
#
# COMPACT_ATOMS: atom_id res chain seq x y z
N MET A 1 -24.03 15.79 3.76
CA MET A 1 -22.65 15.69 3.21
C MET A 1 -21.80 14.94 4.24
N SER A 2 -21.00 13.94 3.85
CA SER A 2 -20.09 13.25 4.77
C SER A 2 -19.01 14.23 5.26
N GLU A 3 -18.69 14.20 6.56
CA GLU A 3 -17.67 15.03 7.19
C GLU A 3 -16.30 14.73 6.57
N ILE A 4 -15.57 15.78 6.13
CA ILE A 4 -14.18 15.64 5.67
C ILE A 4 -13.28 15.69 6.89
N ILE A 5 -12.48 14.63 7.10
CA ILE A 5 -11.55 14.53 8.22
C ILE A 5 -10.18 15.11 7.86
N GLU A 6 -9.75 14.94 6.62
CA GLU A 6 -8.51 15.48 6.10
C GLU A 6 -8.67 15.99 4.68
N SER A 7 -7.98 17.08 4.35
CA SER A 7 -8.01 17.73 3.04
C SER A 7 -6.61 18.21 2.65
N VAL A 8 -6.13 17.71 1.54
CA VAL A 8 -4.92 18.21 0.88
C VAL A 8 -5.34 19.13 -0.24
N LYS A 9 -4.80 20.36 -0.28
CA LYS A 9 -5.16 21.36 -1.29
C LYS A 9 -3.94 21.92 -1.97
N ASN A 10 -3.85 21.72 -3.28
CA ASN A 10 -2.81 22.24 -4.17
C ASN A 10 -1.39 22.00 -3.65
N LEU A 11 -1.16 20.88 -2.94
CA LEU A 11 0.10 20.58 -2.27
C LEU A 11 1.19 20.29 -3.29
N SER A 12 2.29 21.01 -3.17
CA SER A 12 3.54 20.73 -3.87
C SER A 12 4.67 20.66 -2.87
N ILE A 13 5.47 19.58 -2.94
CA ILE A 13 6.64 19.34 -2.10
C ILE A 13 7.84 19.12 -3.01
N GLY A 14 8.98 19.66 -2.66
CA GLY A 14 10.19 19.54 -3.47
C GLY A 14 11.46 19.74 -2.66
N PHE A 15 12.56 19.85 -3.38
CA PHE A 15 13.90 20.09 -2.85
C PHE A 15 14.67 21.03 -3.78
N ASN A 16 15.75 21.62 -3.27
CA ASN A 16 16.68 22.39 -4.06
C ASN A 16 17.78 21.47 -4.61
N SER A 17 17.94 21.44 -5.94
CA SER A 17 19.04 20.73 -6.57
C SER A 17 20.37 21.40 -6.25
N GLN A 18 21.49 20.70 -6.48
CA GLN A 18 22.85 21.27 -6.31
C GLN A 18 23.10 22.52 -7.15
N LYS A 19 22.34 22.73 -8.25
CA LYS A 19 22.39 23.92 -9.12
C LYS A 19 21.40 25.01 -8.70
N GLY A 20 20.79 24.92 -7.52
CA GLY A 20 19.83 25.91 -7.02
C GLY A 20 18.44 25.87 -7.66
N LYS A 21 18.18 24.95 -8.60
CA LYS A 21 16.85 24.78 -9.21
C LYS A 21 15.93 24.02 -8.26
N GLN A 22 14.72 24.52 -8.03
CA GLN A 22 13.68 23.81 -7.31
C GLN A 22 13.14 22.65 -8.14
N ILE A 23 13.10 21.47 -7.53
CA ILE A 23 12.57 20.24 -8.14
C ILE A 23 11.40 19.77 -7.30
N SER A 24 10.24 19.60 -7.92
CA SER A 24 9.02 19.12 -7.26
C SER A 24 8.95 17.59 -7.30
N ILE A 25 8.68 16.98 -6.14
CA ILE A 25 8.34 15.54 -5.99
C ILE A 25 6.83 15.36 -6.00
N LEU A 26 6.08 16.23 -5.30
CA LEU A 26 4.63 16.34 -5.42
C LEU A 26 4.29 17.61 -6.18
N ARG A 27 3.33 17.53 -7.08
CA ARG A 27 2.95 18.61 -7.99
C ARG A 27 1.44 18.81 -7.95
N ASN A 28 1.01 19.89 -7.33
CA ASN A 28 -0.39 20.34 -7.30
C ASN A 28 -1.39 19.22 -6.92
N VAL A 29 -1.09 18.49 -5.82
CA VAL A 29 -1.91 17.39 -5.33
C VAL A 29 -3.07 17.94 -4.51
N SER A 30 -4.30 17.52 -4.86
CA SER A 30 -5.52 17.85 -4.10
C SER A 30 -6.37 16.60 -3.96
N THR A 31 -6.72 16.24 -2.72
CA THR A 31 -7.64 15.14 -2.39
C THR A 31 -8.21 15.34 -0.99
N ASN A 32 -9.34 14.71 -0.70
CA ASN A 32 -10.01 14.80 0.59
C ASN A 32 -10.28 13.39 1.12
N ILE A 33 -10.20 13.21 2.44
CA ILE A 33 -10.57 11.97 3.12
C ILE A 33 -11.84 12.22 3.93
N LYS A 34 -12.85 11.42 3.67
CA LYS A 34 -14.12 11.48 4.41
C LYS A 34 -14.04 10.61 5.67
N LYS A 35 -14.77 10.97 6.70
CA LYS A 35 -14.85 10.19 7.93
C LYS A 35 -15.36 8.78 7.67
N GLY A 36 -14.64 7.78 8.19
CA GLY A 36 -14.94 6.37 8.02
C GLY A 36 -14.66 5.81 6.62
N GLU A 37 -14.08 6.62 5.70
CA GLU A 37 -13.71 6.19 4.35
C GLU A 37 -12.34 5.51 4.35
N THR A 38 -12.19 4.46 3.56
CA THR A 38 -10.88 3.87 3.23
C THR A 38 -10.47 4.30 1.83
N VAL A 39 -9.39 5.08 1.72
CA VAL A 39 -8.83 5.57 0.46
C VAL A 39 -7.55 4.82 0.13
N GLY A 40 -7.51 4.15 -1.02
CA GLY A 40 -6.32 3.52 -1.56
C GLY A 40 -5.50 4.48 -2.41
N ILE A 41 -4.21 4.64 -2.12
CA ILE A 41 -3.28 5.41 -2.94
C ILE A 41 -2.36 4.43 -3.68
N VAL A 42 -2.45 4.42 -5.01
CA VAL A 42 -1.71 3.47 -5.86
C VAL A 42 -0.85 4.19 -6.90
N GLY A 43 0.22 3.54 -7.33
CA GLY A 43 1.13 4.01 -8.38
C GLY A 43 2.47 3.31 -8.30
N GLU A 44 3.30 3.46 -9.33
CA GLU A 44 4.66 2.90 -9.36
C GLU A 44 5.55 3.46 -8.24
N SER A 45 6.65 2.75 -7.94
CA SER A 45 7.67 3.25 -7.01
C SER A 45 8.20 4.61 -7.50
N GLY A 46 8.35 5.57 -6.59
CA GLY A 46 8.77 6.94 -6.95
C GLY A 46 7.64 7.88 -7.38
N SER A 47 6.37 7.45 -7.48
CA SER A 47 5.26 8.34 -7.86
C SER A 47 4.86 9.37 -6.80
N GLY A 48 5.48 9.36 -5.60
CA GLY A 48 5.21 10.32 -4.54
C GLY A 48 4.25 9.87 -3.44
N LYS A 49 3.73 8.62 -3.49
CA LYS A 49 2.74 8.08 -2.54
C LYS A 49 3.14 8.24 -1.06
N SER A 50 4.32 7.72 -0.69
CA SER A 50 4.79 7.80 0.70
C SER A 50 5.11 9.25 1.11
N THR A 51 5.53 10.11 0.16
CA THR A 51 5.73 11.55 0.44
C THR A 51 4.39 12.22 0.76
N LEU A 52 3.33 11.90 0.00
CA LEU A 52 1.98 12.39 0.27
C LEU A 52 1.47 11.88 1.62
N ALA A 53 1.56 10.56 1.87
CA ALA A 53 1.13 9.95 3.13
C ALA A 53 1.83 10.57 4.35
N LEU A 54 3.15 10.81 4.28
CA LEU A 54 3.89 11.47 5.35
C LEU A 54 3.48 12.94 5.53
N ALA A 55 3.24 13.68 4.44
CA ALA A 55 2.74 15.04 4.51
C ALA A 55 1.37 15.13 5.20
N MET A 56 0.51 14.12 4.99
CA MET A 56 -0.78 13.97 5.66
C MET A 56 -0.66 13.66 7.16
N MET A 57 0.55 13.35 7.64
CA MET A 57 0.89 13.32 9.08
C MET A 57 1.59 14.60 9.57
N GLY A 58 1.67 15.63 8.74
CA GLY A 58 2.47 16.82 9.03
C GLY A 58 3.98 16.55 9.03
N TYR A 59 4.45 15.45 8.41
CA TYR A 59 5.87 15.09 8.36
C TYR A 59 6.44 15.31 6.97
N ILE A 60 7.48 16.13 6.90
CA ILE A 60 8.25 16.32 5.67
C ILE A 60 9.65 15.71 5.89
N LYS A 61 10.06 14.82 4.99
CA LYS A 61 11.40 14.19 5.07
C LYS A 61 12.50 15.26 5.01
N GLN A 62 13.59 15.00 5.71
CA GLN A 62 14.76 15.87 5.68
C GLN A 62 15.25 16.13 4.24
N GLY A 63 15.55 17.38 3.92
CA GLY A 63 15.93 17.81 2.58
C GLY A 63 14.75 18.18 1.67
N LEU A 64 13.52 17.87 2.05
CA LEU A 64 12.30 18.28 1.38
C LEU A 64 11.66 19.46 2.10
N PHE A 65 10.88 20.24 1.38
CA PHE A 65 10.06 21.32 1.95
C PHE A 65 8.79 21.55 1.13
N PRO A 66 7.71 22.05 1.76
CA PRO A 66 6.51 22.41 1.04
C PRO A 66 6.79 23.65 0.19
N LEU A 67 6.43 23.60 -1.10
CA LEU A 67 6.56 24.70 -2.05
C LEU A 67 5.30 25.56 -2.05
N LYS A 68 4.14 24.89 -1.99
CA LYS A 68 2.80 25.53 -1.92
C LYS A 68 1.76 24.54 -1.43
N GLY A 69 0.58 25.08 -1.11
CA GLY A 69 -0.57 24.29 -0.69
C GLY A 69 -0.61 24.05 0.81
N GLU A 70 -1.58 23.28 1.23
CA GLU A 70 -1.87 22.99 2.64
C GLU A 70 -2.33 21.57 2.84
N CYS A 71 -2.15 21.05 4.06
CA CYS A 71 -2.65 19.76 4.49
C CYS A 71 -3.46 19.94 5.78
N LEU A 72 -4.78 19.91 5.66
CA LEU A 72 -5.71 20.26 6.73
C LEU A 72 -6.28 18.99 7.37
N PHE A 73 -6.00 18.77 8.65
CA PHE A 73 -6.68 17.77 9.46
C PHE A 73 -7.68 18.47 10.38
N LYS A 74 -8.97 18.15 10.24
CA LYS A 74 -10.06 18.83 10.97
C LYS A 74 -9.94 20.35 10.92
N SER A 75 -9.63 20.89 9.73
CA SER A 75 -9.43 22.32 9.43
C SER A 75 -8.14 22.96 9.97
N GLU A 76 -7.26 22.23 10.62
CA GLU A 76 -5.96 22.72 11.08
C GLU A 76 -4.83 22.30 10.13
N ASP A 77 -3.99 23.25 9.68
CA ASP A 77 -2.90 22.96 8.72
C ASP A 77 -1.72 22.28 9.41
N LEU A 78 -1.58 20.96 9.20
CA LEU A 78 -0.52 20.15 9.80
C LEU A 78 0.89 20.60 9.42
N LEU A 79 1.06 21.20 8.23
CA LEU A 79 2.39 21.63 7.76
C LEU A 79 2.87 22.92 8.44
N LYS A 80 1.97 23.66 9.09
CA LYS A 80 2.29 24.88 9.85
C LYS A 80 2.39 24.64 11.35
N MET A 81 2.08 23.43 11.82
CA MET A 81 2.12 23.10 13.26
C MET A 81 3.55 22.95 13.76
N SER A 82 3.79 23.38 14.98
CA SER A 82 5.01 23.10 15.73
C SER A 82 5.10 21.61 16.10
N SER A 83 6.32 21.12 16.37
CA SER A 83 6.55 19.74 16.83
C SER A 83 5.68 19.36 18.05
N ARG A 84 5.52 20.26 19.02
CA ARG A 84 4.65 20.06 20.20
C ARG A 84 3.17 19.88 19.85
N GLN A 85 2.68 20.59 18.85
CA GLN A 85 1.29 20.44 18.39
C GLN A 85 1.12 19.10 17.65
N LEU A 86 2.07 18.74 16.80
CA LEU A 86 2.06 17.46 16.07
C LEU A 86 2.16 16.24 17.00
N GLU A 87 2.93 16.32 18.10
CA GLU A 87 3.02 15.26 19.11
C GLU A 87 1.65 14.95 19.75
N LYS A 88 0.79 15.95 19.92
CA LYS A 88 -0.57 15.76 20.47
C LYS A 88 -1.54 15.10 19.47
N ILE A 89 -1.22 15.15 18.20
CA ILE A 89 -2.04 14.62 17.11
C ILE A 89 -1.57 13.22 16.72
N ARG A 90 -0.24 13.04 16.52
CA ARG A 90 0.36 11.78 16.12
C ARG A 90 0.21 10.73 17.19
N GLY A 91 -0.21 9.52 16.80
CA GLY A 91 -0.50 8.39 17.67
C GLY A 91 -1.86 8.49 18.38
N ARG A 92 -2.36 9.69 18.67
CA ARG A 92 -3.65 9.90 19.32
C ARG A 92 -4.81 10.13 18.34
N LYS A 93 -4.58 10.94 17.28
CA LYS A 93 -5.61 11.33 16.29
C LYS A 93 -5.30 10.77 14.91
N ILE A 94 -4.04 10.83 14.53
CA ILE A 94 -3.52 10.22 13.30
C ILE A 94 -2.44 9.23 13.68
N ALA A 95 -2.59 7.97 13.29
CA ALA A 95 -1.58 6.94 13.51
C ALA A 95 -1.06 6.40 12.17
N MET A 96 0.15 5.83 12.17
CA MET A 96 0.76 5.28 10.98
C MET A 96 1.31 3.88 11.24
N ILE A 97 1.15 3.01 10.27
CA ILE A 97 1.85 1.72 10.17
C ILE A 97 2.82 1.84 8.99
N PRO A 98 4.15 1.81 9.25
CA PRO A 98 5.17 1.93 8.22
C PRO A 98 5.32 0.65 7.40
N GLN A 99 6.02 0.73 6.27
CA GLN A 99 6.22 -0.35 5.30
C GLN A 99 6.78 -1.65 5.91
N ASN A 100 7.65 -1.58 6.88
CA ASN A 100 8.20 -2.74 7.59
C ASN A 100 7.78 -2.71 9.06
N ALA A 101 6.52 -3.02 9.33
CA ALA A 101 5.97 -2.96 10.69
C ALA A 101 6.76 -3.82 11.71
N GLY A 102 7.31 -4.97 11.28
CA GLY A 102 8.18 -5.78 12.14
C GLY A 102 9.46 -5.05 12.57
N GLN A 103 10.01 -4.19 11.71
CA GLN A 103 11.18 -3.36 12.05
C GLN A 103 10.83 -2.16 12.94
N ALA A 104 9.55 -1.77 12.98
CA ALA A 104 9.08 -0.73 13.89
C ALA A 104 8.94 -1.24 15.33
N LEU A 105 8.94 -2.55 15.54
CA LEU A 105 8.93 -3.15 16.88
C LEU A 105 10.33 -3.18 17.46
N THR A 106 10.45 -2.76 18.73
CA THR A 106 11.73 -2.81 19.45
C THR A 106 12.07 -4.25 19.83
N PRO A 107 13.14 -4.87 19.29
CA PRO A 107 13.37 -6.31 19.38
C PRO A 107 13.60 -6.82 20.79
N ASN A 108 14.11 -5.98 21.69
CA ASN A 108 14.45 -6.32 23.09
C ASN A 108 13.31 -6.04 24.08
N LEU A 109 12.15 -5.56 23.61
CA LEU A 109 11.00 -5.27 24.45
C LEU A 109 9.86 -6.25 24.15
N LYS A 110 9.18 -6.70 25.21
CA LYS A 110 8.00 -7.55 25.09
C LYS A 110 6.86 -6.80 24.40
N ILE A 111 6.04 -7.52 23.65
CA ILE A 111 4.90 -6.97 22.90
C ILE A 111 3.95 -6.18 23.81
N GLY A 112 3.57 -6.74 24.96
CA GLY A 112 2.68 -6.06 25.90
C GLY A 112 3.25 -4.74 26.42
N TYR A 113 4.58 -4.66 26.63
CA TYR A 113 5.23 -3.43 27.06
C TYR A 113 5.15 -2.32 25.98
N GLN A 114 5.36 -2.67 24.71
CA GLN A 114 5.31 -1.72 23.59
C GLN A 114 3.88 -1.18 23.39
N ILE A 115 2.87 -2.05 23.55
CA ILE A 115 1.46 -1.61 23.53
C ILE A 115 1.13 -0.75 24.76
N ASP A 116 1.63 -1.11 25.96
CA ASP A 116 1.46 -0.30 27.18
C ASP A 116 2.06 1.10 27.01
N GLU A 117 3.25 1.19 26.40
CA GLU A 117 3.89 2.47 26.10
C GLU A 117 3.02 3.34 25.19
N ALA A 118 2.49 2.78 24.10
CA ALA A 118 1.58 3.49 23.20
C ALA A 118 0.30 3.97 23.94
N LEU A 119 -0.30 3.11 24.78
CA LEU A 119 -1.45 3.48 25.60
C LEU A 119 -1.12 4.59 26.59
N ARG A 120 0.04 4.52 27.26
CA ARG A 120 0.50 5.54 28.23
C ARG A 120 0.72 6.89 27.58
N LEU A 121 1.24 6.93 26.35
CA LEU A 121 1.53 8.17 25.64
C LEU A 121 0.27 8.81 25.04
N HIS A 122 -0.71 8.00 24.65
CA HIS A 122 -1.84 8.47 23.85
C HIS A 122 -3.20 8.38 24.53
N THR A 123 -3.26 7.89 25.78
CA THR A 123 -4.50 7.80 26.57
C THR A 123 -4.27 8.25 28.01
N ASP A 124 -5.35 8.51 28.71
CA ASP A 124 -5.32 8.90 30.15
C ASP A 124 -5.65 7.69 31.08
N LEU A 125 -5.51 6.45 30.57
CA LEU A 125 -5.82 5.20 31.28
C LEU A 125 -4.83 4.95 32.43
N ASN A 126 -5.32 4.47 33.58
CA ASN A 126 -4.47 3.97 34.63
C ASN A 126 -3.85 2.59 34.30
N LYS A 127 -2.94 2.07 35.14
CA LYS A 127 -2.21 0.83 34.85
C LYS A 127 -3.15 -0.38 34.64
N THR A 128 -4.11 -0.56 35.50
CA THR A 128 -5.07 -1.70 35.47
C THR A 128 -5.93 -1.63 34.20
N GLU A 129 -6.37 -0.44 33.81
CA GLU A 129 -7.14 -0.23 32.58
C GLU A 129 -6.29 -0.51 31.35
N ARG A 130 -5.00 -0.11 31.35
CA ARG A 130 -4.10 -0.41 30.24
C ARG A 130 -3.83 -1.90 30.09
N ASP A 131 -3.60 -2.63 31.20
CA ASP A 131 -3.40 -4.09 31.16
C ASP A 131 -4.60 -4.81 30.54
N LYS A 132 -5.82 -4.41 30.89
CA LYS A 132 -7.04 -4.91 30.25
C LYS A 132 -7.08 -4.52 28.78
N LYS A 133 -6.72 -3.28 28.45
CA LYS A 133 -6.75 -2.77 27.07
C LYS A 133 -5.77 -3.45 26.14
N ILE A 134 -4.60 -3.87 26.63
CA ILE A 134 -3.63 -4.67 25.88
C ILE A 134 -4.28 -5.97 25.41
N SER A 135 -4.92 -6.71 26.32
CA SER A 135 -5.60 -7.96 25.96
C SER A 135 -6.73 -7.73 24.94
N GLU A 136 -7.52 -6.66 25.10
CA GLU A 136 -8.56 -6.27 24.15
C GLU A 136 -8.00 -5.97 22.76
N LEU A 137 -6.89 -5.20 22.68
CA LEU A 137 -6.24 -4.85 21.42
C LEU A 137 -5.66 -6.08 20.70
N LEU A 138 -4.98 -6.97 21.45
CA LEU A 138 -4.44 -8.22 20.89
C LEU A 138 -5.55 -9.14 20.38
N ASN A 139 -6.68 -9.22 21.08
CA ASN A 139 -7.88 -9.93 20.63
C ASN A 139 -8.45 -9.29 19.36
N LYS A 140 -8.56 -7.95 19.33
CA LYS A 140 -9.10 -7.20 18.20
C LYS A 140 -8.33 -7.45 16.90
N VAL A 141 -7.01 -7.59 17.00
CA VAL A 141 -6.16 -7.95 15.85
C VAL A 141 -6.06 -9.46 15.62
N ARG A 142 -6.91 -10.25 16.26
CA ARG A 142 -7.03 -11.72 16.09
C ARG A 142 -5.69 -12.46 16.32
N LEU A 143 -4.92 -12.03 17.30
CA LEU A 143 -3.73 -12.78 17.73
C LEU A 143 -4.13 -13.90 18.67
N PRO A 144 -3.56 -15.11 18.52
CA PRO A 144 -3.87 -16.25 19.39
C PRO A 144 -3.35 -16.00 20.80
N SER A 145 -4.11 -16.46 21.80
CA SER A 145 -3.72 -16.43 23.21
C SER A 145 -3.14 -15.08 23.66
N PRO A 146 -3.91 -13.99 23.65
CA PRO A 146 -3.44 -12.63 23.89
C PRO A 146 -2.62 -12.49 25.18
N GLU A 147 -3.01 -13.20 26.22
CA GLU A 147 -2.36 -13.20 27.54
C GLU A 147 -0.91 -13.66 27.46
N THR A 148 -0.64 -14.76 26.74
CA THR A 148 0.73 -15.25 26.51
C THR A 148 1.46 -14.44 25.47
N MET A 149 0.75 -13.94 24.45
CA MET A 149 1.30 -13.12 23.37
C MET A 149 1.95 -11.84 23.89
N ALA A 150 1.34 -11.20 24.88
CA ALA A 150 1.86 -9.98 25.50
C ALA A 150 3.27 -10.14 26.12
N PHE A 151 3.65 -11.36 26.51
CA PHE A 151 4.95 -11.66 27.12
C PHE A 151 6.03 -12.06 26.11
N ARG A 152 5.66 -12.26 24.83
CA ARG A 152 6.61 -12.60 23.77
C ARG A 152 7.41 -11.40 23.29
N TYR A 153 8.55 -11.68 22.67
CA TYR A 153 9.38 -10.70 21.96
C TYR A 153 9.06 -10.71 20.45
N PRO A 154 9.36 -9.62 19.71
CA PRO A 154 9.11 -9.58 18.27
C PRO A 154 9.69 -10.74 17.47
N HIS A 155 10.91 -11.18 17.80
CA HIS A 155 11.60 -12.28 17.10
C HIS A 155 10.96 -13.66 17.30
N GLU A 156 10.05 -13.81 18.26
CA GLU A 156 9.29 -15.04 18.50
C GLU A 156 7.98 -15.07 17.69
N LEU A 157 7.71 -14.04 16.87
CA LEU A 157 6.50 -13.86 16.09
C LEU A 157 6.77 -14.00 14.59
N SER A 158 5.80 -14.57 13.86
CA SER A 158 5.81 -14.52 12.39
C SER A 158 5.63 -13.08 11.88
N GLY A 159 6.04 -12.79 10.64
CA GLY A 159 5.87 -11.47 10.03
C GLY A 159 4.42 -10.95 10.07
N GLY A 160 3.44 -11.82 9.80
CA GLY A 160 2.03 -11.46 9.90
C GLY A 160 1.56 -11.19 11.34
N GLN A 161 2.13 -11.87 12.34
CA GLN A 161 1.85 -11.57 13.75
C GLN A 161 2.48 -10.24 14.16
N GLN A 162 3.71 -9.95 13.75
CA GLN A 162 4.37 -8.66 13.98
C GLN A 162 3.56 -7.51 13.36
N GLN A 163 3.05 -7.70 12.13
CA GLN A 163 2.18 -6.74 11.47
C GLN A 163 0.90 -6.47 12.29
N ARG A 164 0.25 -7.50 12.80
CA ARG A 164 -0.95 -7.36 13.66
C ARG A 164 -0.63 -6.66 14.98
N VAL A 165 0.54 -6.89 15.57
CA VAL A 165 1.00 -6.13 16.75
C VAL A 165 1.15 -4.65 16.42
N ALA A 166 1.76 -4.30 15.30
CA ALA A 166 1.89 -2.90 14.88
C ALA A 166 0.52 -2.25 14.65
N VAL A 167 -0.46 -3.00 14.10
CA VAL A 167 -1.85 -2.56 14.01
C VAL A 167 -2.44 -2.32 15.40
N ALA A 168 -2.23 -3.21 16.38
CA ALA A 168 -2.72 -3.05 17.75
C ALA A 168 -2.12 -1.80 18.42
N MET A 169 -0.83 -1.55 18.24
CA MET A 169 -0.16 -0.34 18.75
C MET A 169 -0.73 0.93 18.11
N ALA A 170 -0.94 0.94 16.79
CA ALA A 170 -1.51 2.07 16.08
C ALA A 170 -2.94 2.39 16.53
N LEU A 171 -3.71 1.38 16.94
CA LEU A 171 -5.07 1.52 17.45
C LEU A 171 -5.15 1.95 18.94
N ALA A 172 -4.03 1.95 19.67
CA ALA A 172 -4.00 2.26 21.11
C ALA A 172 -4.60 3.63 21.44
N GLY A 173 -4.28 4.66 20.64
CA GLY A 173 -4.80 6.01 20.78
C GLY A 173 -6.24 6.22 20.28
N LYS A 174 -6.90 5.20 19.71
CA LYS A 174 -8.19 5.31 19.01
C LYS A 174 -8.16 6.40 17.92
N PRO A 175 -7.28 6.30 16.93
CA PRO A 175 -7.10 7.36 15.95
C PRO A 175 -8.35 7.56 15.08
N ASP A 176 -8.59 8.80 14.68
CA ASP A 176 -9.61 9.15 13.70
C ASP A 176 -9.18 8.77 12.27
N LEU A 177 -7.84 8.77 12.03
CA LEU A 177 -7.22 8.43 10.74
C LEU A 177 -6.03 7.49 10.94
N LEU A 178 -5.99 6.41 10.16
CA LEU A 178 -4.90 5.43 10.13
C LEU A 178 -4.25 5.42 8.75
N LEU A 179 -2.97 5.74 8.69
CA LEU A 179 -2.15 5.62 7.49
C LEU A 179 -1.42 4.28 7.47
N LEU A 180 -1.44 3.61 6.34
CA LEU A 180 -0.82 2.31 6.12
C LEU A 180 0.08 2.44 4.88
N ASP A 181 1.39 2.46 5.09
CA ASP A 181 2.35 2.55 3.99
C ASP A 181 2.86 1.14 3.66
N GLU A 182 2.32 0.55 2.59
CA GLU A 182 2.63 -0.80 2.10
C GLU A 182 2.58 -1.89 3.20
N PRO A 183 1.51 -1.98 4.00
CA PRO A 183 1.50 -2.81 5.21
C PRO A 183 1.53 -4.31 4.96
N THR A 184 1.46 -4.77 3.72
CA THR A 184 1.47 -6.19 3.36
C THR A 184 2.71 -6.61 2.57
N THR A 185 3.63 -5.69 2.32
CA THR A 185 4.88 -5.99 1.61
C THR A 185 5.74 -6.98 2.39
N GLY A 186 6.21 -8.02 1.70
CA GLY A 186 7.02 -9.09 2.30
C GLY A 186 6.23 -10.18 3.04
N LEU A 187 4.90 -10.14 2.99
CA LEU A 187 4.03 -11.22 3.48
C LEU A 187 3.67 -12.19 2.34
N ASP A 188 3.49 -13.46 2.68
CA ASP A 188 2.91 -14.43 1.76
C ASP A 188 1.43 -14.08 1.46
N VAL A 189 0.90 -14.60 0.34
CA VAL A 189 -0.43 -14.27 -0.18
C VAL A 189 -1.55 -14.55 0.83
N THR A 190 -1.43 -15.65 1.58
CA THR A 190 -2.44 -16.04 2.58
C THR A 190 -2.43 -15.10 3.77
N THR A 191 -1.25 -14.79 4.30
CA THR A 191 -1.07 -13.83 5.39
C THR A 191 -1.50 -12.42 4.97
N GLN A 192 -1.17 -11.99 3.75
CA GLN A 192 -1.63 -10.74 3.18
C GLN A 192 -3.16 -10.66 3.17
N ALA A 193 -3.85 -11.70 2.66
CA ALA A 193 -5.31 -11.73 2.62
C ALA A 193 -5.93 -11.58 4.03
N HIS A 194 -5.37 -12.26 5.03
CA HIS A 194 -5.83 -12.16 6.42
C HIS A 194 -5.60 -10.76 7.02
N VAL A 195 -4.48 -10.09 6.69
CA VAL A 195 -4.22 -8.72 7.17
C VAL A 195 -5.19 -7.74 6.51
N LEU A 196 -5.46 -7.88 5.21
CA LEU A 196 -6.43 -7.04 4.49
C LEU A 196 -7.84 -7.19 5.05
N GLU A 197 -8.27 -8.44 5.32
CA GLU A 197 -9.57 -8.71 5.96
C GLU A 197 -9.66 -8.07 7.35
N LEU A 198 -8.58 -8.18 8.16
CA LEU A 198 -8.49 -7.55 9.47
C LEU A 198 -8.63 -6.03 9.39
N LEU A 199 -7.90 -5.38 8.48
CA LEU A 199 -7.96 -3.92 8.29
C LEU A 199 -9.37 -3.48 7.89
N ARG A 200 -10.02 -4.21 6.98
CA ARG A 200 -11.40 -3.94 6.58
C ARG A 200 -12.38 -4.11 7.75
N PHE A 201 -12.18 -5.13 8.58
CA PHE A 201 -12.99 -5.32 9.78
C PHE A 201 -12.80 -4.14 10.75
N ILE A 202 -11.54 -3.74 11.03
CA ILE A 202 -11.23 -2.63 11.92
C ILE A 202 -11.85 -1.32 11.43
N ALA A 203 -11.73 -1.00 10.13
CA ALA A 203 -12.34 0.20 9.55
C ALA A 203 -13.84 0.29 9.86
N LYS A 204 -14.56 -0.82 9.65
CA LYS A 204 -16.00 -0.89 9.89
C LYS A 204 -16.36 -0.85 11.38
N ASP A 205 -15.63 -1.58 12.21
CA ASP A 205 -15.92 -1.73 13.65
C ASP A 205 -15.63 -0.44 14.43
N THR A 206 -14.58 0.29 14.07
CA THR A 206 -14.17 1.51 14.79
C THR A 206 -14.64 2.80 14.15
N GLY A 207 -15.07 2.77 12.88
CA GLY A 207 -15.34 3.97 12.09
C GLY A 207 -14.09 4.80 11.81
N THR A 208 -12.88 4.24 11.98
CA THR A 208 -11.60 4.88 11.68
C THR A 208 -11.46 5.05 10.17
N SER A 209 -11.13 6.25 9.72
CA SER A 209 -10.77 6.50 8.33
C SER A 209 -9.40 5.91 8.02
N MET A 210 -9.20 5.38 6.82
CA MET A 210 -7.93 4.76 6.47
C MET A 210 -7.37 5.29 5.15
N ILE A 211 -6.05 5.48 5.10
CA ILE A 211 -5.30 5.69 3.86
C ILE A 211 -4.39 4.49 3.68
N TYR A 212 -4.62 3.74 2.62
CA TYR A 212 -3.85 2.54 2.28
C TYR A 212 -2.97 2.82 1.07
N VAL A 213 -1.67 2.97 1.30
CA VAL A 213 -0.67 3.14 0.23
C VAL A 213 -0.16 1.77 -0.20
N SER A 214 -0.19 1.49 -1.51
CA SER A 214 0.39 0.27 -2.07
C SER A 214 0.77 0.46 -3.54
N HIS A 215 1.67 -0.38 -4.02
CA HIS A 215 1.89 -0.60 -5.45
C HIS A 215 1.03 -1.77 -5.99
N ASP A 216 0.41 -2.56 -5.10
CA ASP A 216 -0.48 -3.66 -5.46
C ASP A 216 -1.93 -3.20 -5.55
N LEU A 217 -2.41 -3.06 -6.79
CA LEU A 217 -3.79 -2.67 -7.07
C LEU A 217 -4.81 -3.72 -6.62
N GLY A 218 -4.41 -5.00 -6.60
CA GLY A 218 -5.25 -6.10 -6.13
C GLY A 218 -5.52 -6.03 -4.62
N ALA A 219 -4.51 -5.65 -3.82
CA ALA A 219 -4.66 -5.42 -2.40
C ALA A 219 -5.58 -4.22 -2.12
N ILE A 220 -5.35 -3.10 -2.83
CA ILE A 220 -6.17 -1.88 -2.72
C ILE A 220 -7.63 -2.15 -3.08
N ALA A 221 -7.87 -2.95 -4.12
CA ALA A 221 -9.22 -3.33 -4.57
C ALA A 221 -10.06 -4.00 -3.48
N GLN A 222 -9.43 -4.70 -2.55
CA GLN A 222 -10.10 -5.46 -1.50
C GLN A 222 -10.53 -4.59 -0.32
N VAL A 223 -9.83 -3.49 -0.05
CA VAL A 223 -10.02 -2.72 1.20
C VAL A 223 -10.56 -1.32 0.98
N SER A 224 -10.40 -0.74 -0.22
CA SER A 224 -10.67 0.68 -0.46
C SER A 224 -12.07 0.93 -1.00
N ASP A 225 -12.69 2.01 -0.50
CA ASP A 225 -13.94 2.55 -1.03
C ASP A 225 -13.67 3.42 -2.27
N ARG A 226 -12.56 4.18 -2.24
CA ARG A 226 -12.09 5.07 -3.29
C ARG A 226 -10.60 4.86 -3.55
N ILE A 227 -10.18 5.05 -4.79
CA ILE A 227 -8.78 4.91 -5.21
C ILE A 227 -8.29 6.25 -5.76
N VAL A 228 -7.08 6.62 -5.36
CA VAL A 228 -6.27 7.72 -5.88
C VAL A 228 -5.08 7.12 -6.61
N VAL A 229 -4.97 7.34 -7.90
CA VAL A 229 -3.85 6.87 -8.72
C VAL A 229 -2.85 7.99 -8.90
N MET A 230 -1.61 7.76 -8.48
CA MET A 230 -0.52 8.72 -8.58
C MET A 230 0.51 8.32 -9.64
N TYR A 231 0.94 9.29 -10.42
CA TYR A 231 2.03 9.15 -11.38
C TYR A 231 2.92 10.39 -11.37
N ALA A 232 4.22 10.21 -11.23
CA ALA A 232 5.23 11.28 -11.30
C ALA A 232 4.89 12.53 -10.43
N GLY A 233 4.38 12.30 -9.22
CA GLY A 233 4.05 13.36 -8.26
C GLY A 233 2.67 13.99 -8.43
N GLU A 234 1.85 13.51 -9.34
CA GLU A 234 0.49 14.03 -9.59
C GLU A 234 -0.57 12.96 -9.36
N ILE A 235 -1.80 13.40 -9.02
CA ILE A 235 -2.98 12.55 -9.11
C ILE A 235 -3.45 12.56 -10.56
N VAL A 236 -3.47 11.35 -11.17
CA VAL A 236 -3.89 11.18 -12.57
C VAL A 236 -5.30 10.61 -12.69
N LEU A 237 -5.79 9.93 -11.64
CA LEU A 237 -7.15 9.40 -11.59
C LEU A 237 -7.58 9.30 -10.13
N GLU A 238 -8.84 9.63 -9.82
CA GLU A 238 -9.43 9.48 -8.50
C GLU A 238 -10.94 9.20 -8.63
N GLY A 239 -11.42 8.19 -7.92
CA GLY A 239 -12.85 7.85 -7.93
C GLY A 239 -13.18 6.58 -7.17
N PRO A 240 -14.45 6.15 -7.17
CA PRO A 240 -14.89 4.92 -6.51
C PRO A 240 -14.08 3.71 -6.98
N ALA A 241 -13.60 2.90 -6.03
CA ALA A 241 -12.72 1.78 -6.33
C ALA A 241 -13.31 0.83 -7.38
N ARG A 242 -14.59 0.48 -7.24
CA ARG A 242 -15.28 -0.41 -8.19
C ARG A 242 -15.29 0.12 -9.62
N LYS A 243 -15.47 1.45 -9.80
CA LYS A 243 -15.50 2.08 -11.12
C LYS A 243 -14.11 2.07 -11.75
N ILE A 244 -13.10 2.51 -11.01
CA ILE A 244 -11.70 2.56 -11.51
C ILE A 244 -11.21 1.17 -11.94
N LEU A 245 -11.54 0.14 -11.15
CA LEU A 245 -11.10 -1.24 -11.43
C LEU A 245 -11.84 -1.86 -12.62
N LYS A 246 -13.11 -1.51 -12.81
CA LYS A 246 -13.93 -2.05 -13.90
C LYS A 246 -13.74 -1.29 -15.21
N GLU A 247 -13.67 0.03 -15.13
CA GLU A 247 -13.67 0.94 -16.28
C GLU A 247 -12.58 2.01 -16.09
N PRO A 248 -11.28 1.65 -16.20
CA PRO A 248 -10.20 2.60 -16.09
C PRO A 248 -10.24 3.59 -17.26
N ILE A 249 -10.33 4.89 -16.94
CA ILE A 249 -10.42 5.96 -17.95
C ILE A 249 -9.12 6.75 -18.13
N HIS A 250 -8.03 6.32 -17.49
CA HIS A 250 -6.70 6.88 -17.68
C HIS A 250 -5.75 5.81 -18.25
N PRO A 251 -4.97 6.10 -19.33
CA PRO A 251 -4.10 5.10 -19.98
C PRO A 251 -3.09 4.43 -19.03
N TYR A 252 -2.53 5.18 -18.09
CA TYR A 252 -1.66 4.63 -17.05
C TYR A 252 -2.37 3.61 -16.16
N THR A 253 -3.57 3.93 -15.67
CA THR A 253 -4.34 3.02 -14.82
C THR A 253 -4.76 1.77 -15.59
N TYR A 254 -5.11 1.92 -16.87
CA TYR A 254 -5.39 0.80 -17.75
C TYR A 254 -4.19 -0.11 -17.93
N GLY A 255 -2.99 0.46 -18.13
CA GLY A 255 -1.74 -0.27 -18.18
C GLY A 255 -1.43 -1.03 -16.89
N LEU A 256 -1.61 -0.39 -15.72
CA LEU A 256 -1.44 -1.03 -14.41
C LEU A 256 -2.38 -2.24 -14.25
N LEU A 257 -3.64 -2.11 -14.61
CA LEU A 257 -4.62 -3.21 -14.53
C LEU A 257 -4.31 -4.36 -15.49
N LYS A 258 -3.76 -4.06 -16.67
CA LYS A 258 -3.31 -5.09 -17.65
C LYS A 258 -2.04 -5.83 -17.21
N SER A 259 -1.21 -5.21 -16.39
CA SER A 259 0.00 -5.85 -15.87
C SER A 259 -0.26 -6.79 -14.69
N ILE A 260 -1.49 -6.84 -14.14
CA ILE A 260 -1.86 -7.80 -13.09
C ILE A 260 -2.04 -9.19 -13.72
N PRO A 261 -1.32 -10.22 -13.23
CA PRO A 261 -1.52 -11.60 -13.68
C PRO A 261 -2.95 -12.07 -13.40
N LYS A 262 -3.60 -12.66 -14.41
CA LYS A 262 -4.95 -13.24 -14.25
C LYS A 262 -4.89 -14.72 -14.60
N LEU A 263 -5.32 -15.57 -13.67
CA LEU A 263 -5.38 -17.03 -13.88
C LEU A 263 -6.25 -17.45 -15.07
N SER A 264 -7.21 -16.60 -15.46
CA SER A 264 -8.12 -16.85 -16.58
C SER A 264 -7.55 -16.53 -17.97
N LEU A 265 -6.39 -15.89 -18.03
CA LEU A 265 -5.74 -15.51 -19.30
C LEU A 265 -4.48 -16.35 -19.50
N ALA A 266 -4.42 -17.06 -20.62
CA ALA A 266 -3.19 -17.70 -21.06
C ALA A 266 -2.19 -16.64 -21.56
N GLY A 267 -0.94 -16.73 -21.12
CA GLY A 267 0.16 -15.84 -21.54
C GLY A 267 0.67 -14.90 -20.43
N LEU A 268 1.75 -14.21 -20.71
CA LEU A 268 2.35 -13.24 -19.81
C LEU A 268 1.51 -11.96 -19.75
N PRO A 269 1.43 -11.32 -18.56
CA PRO A 269 0.80 -10.00 -18.43
C PRO A 269 1.47 -8.98 -19.37
N ALA A 270 0.68 -8.05 -19.89
CA ALA A 270 1.24 -6.97 -20.70
C ALA A 270 2.11 -6.06 -19.85
N SER A 271 3.37 -5.90 -20.19
CA SER A 271 4.25 -4.93 -19.55
C SER A 271 3.97 -3.53 -20.06
N MET A 272 4.05 -2.54 -19.16
CA MET A 272 3.98 -1.14 -19.55
C MET A 272 5.37 -0.68 -20.02
N PRO A 273 5.50 -0.08 -21.22
CA PRO A 273 6.80 0.32 -21.76
C PRO A 273 7.44 1.46 -20.94
N GLY A 274 8.77 1.51 -20.95
CA GLY A 274 9.55 2.58 -20.33
C GLY A 274 9.49 2.60 -18.80
N SER A 275 10.05 3.65 -18.21
CA SER A 275 10.09 3.90 -16.78
C SER A 275 9.48 5.27 -16.44
N GLN A 276 9.12 5.44 -15.17
CA GLN A 276 8.64 6.74 -14.70
C GLN A 276 9.72 7.82 -14.83
N PRO A 277 9.36 9.03 -15.26
CA PRO A 277 10.32 10.13 -15.37
C PRO A 277 10.90 10.52 -14.01
N GLN A 278 12.19 10.88 -14.01
CA GLN A 278 12.86 11.35 -12.80
C GLN A 278 12.28 12.72 -12.35
N PRO A 279 12.22 13.02 -11.05
CA PRO A 279 11.85 14.35 -10.58
C PRO A 279 12.71 15.42 -11.25
N GLY A 280 12.05 16.44 -11.80
CA GLY A 280 12.72 17.55 -12.52
C GLY A 280 13.01 17.30 -14.00
N SER A 281 12.78 16.11 -14.54
CA SER A 281 12.88 15.83 -15.98
C SER A 281 11.60 16.15 -16.75
N ILE A 282 10.47 16.31 -16.04
CA ILE A 282 9.19 16.68 -16.65
C ILE A 282 9.21 18.18 -16.87
N ASN A 283 9.25 18.59 -18.13
CA ASN A 283 9.22 20.02 -18.49
C ASN A 283 7.76 20.49 -18.59
N GLU A 284 7.26 20.63 -19.79
CA GLU A 284 5.89 21.00 -20.13
C GLU A 284 5.14 19.77 -20.62
N GLY A 285 3.81 19.79 -20.53
CA GLY A 285 2.96 18.72 -21.02
C GLY A 285 2.58 17.65 -20.01
N CYS A 286 1.92 16.61 -20.51
CA CYS A 286 1.42 15.48 -19.73
C CYS A 286 2.58 14.63 -19.19
N SER A 287 2.60 14.37 -17.89
CA SER A 287 3.65 13.56 -17.25
C SER A 287 3.75 12.12 -17.76
N PHE A 288 2.67 11.59 -18.33
CA PHE A 288 2.61 10.24 -18.88
C PHE A 288 2.86 10.19 -20.40
N TYR A 289 3.16 11.32 -21.05
CA TYR A 289 3.27 11.45 -22.50
C TYR A 289 4.16 10.36 -23.16
N ASP A 290 5.38 10.18 -22.69
CA ASP A 290 6.38 9.29 -23.29
C ASP A 290 6.00 7.79 -23.26
N ARG A 291 5.04 7.42 -22.42
CA ARG A 291 4.59 6.02 -22.22
C ARG A 291 3.15 5.80 -22.70
N CYS A 292 2.49 6.85 -23.16
CA CYS A 292 1.07 6.83 -23.48
C CYS A 292 0.84 6.43 -24.93
N ASN A 293 0.09 5.36 -25.16
CA ASN A 293 -0.31 4.91 -26.51
C ASN A 293 -1.41 5.79 -27.14
N LEU A 294 -2.04 6.68 -26.36
CA LEU A 294 -3.02 7.66 -26.82
C LEU A 294 -2.45 9.08 -26.83
N ALA A 295 -1.13 9.25 -26.79
CA ALA A 295 -0.49 10.55 -26.76
C ALA A 295 -0.73 11.32 -28.06
N THR A 296 -1.02 12.62 -27.92
CA THR A 296 -1.19 13.57 -29.04
C THR A 296 -0.22 14.74 -28.88
N ASP A 297 -0.07 15.56 -29.91
CA ASP A 297 0.76 16.78 -29.86
C ASP A 297 0.29 17.75 -28.76
N ASN A 298 -0.99 17.76 -28.45
CA ASN A 298 -1.53 18.55 -27.33
C ASN A 298 -0.97 18.05 -25.99
N CYS A 299 -0.89 16.72 -25.80
CA CYS A 299 -0.31 16.13 -24.58
C CYS A 299 1.18 16.44 -24.41
N LYS A 300 1.91 16.67 -25.50
CA LYS A 300 3.32 17.06 -25.47
C LYS A 300 3.52 18.49 -24.99
N LYS A 301 2.62 19.39 -25.36
CA LYS A 301 2.75 20.84 -25.10
C LYS A 301 2.04 21.28 -23.83
N ASN A 302 0.94 20.60 -23.47
CA ASN A 302 0.04 21.02 -22.40
C ASN A 302 -0.14 19.89 -21.38
N SER A 303 -0.13 20.25 -20.09
CA SER A 303 -0.51 19.33 -19.00
C SER A 303 -2.02 19.37 -18.81
N PRO A 304 -2.75 18.23 -18.81
CA PRO A 304 -4.17 18.24 -18.53
C PRO A 304 -4.44 18.58 -17.06
N ASP A 305 -5.55 19.25 -16.80
CA ASP A 305 -6.06 19.44 -15.45
C ASP A 305 -6.77 18.20 -14.94
N LEU A 306 -6.94 18.09 -13.62
CA LEU A 306 -7.72 17.03 -13.00
C LEU A 306 -9.21 17.41 -13.07
N GLU A 307 -9.92 16.87 -14.06
CA GLU A 307 -11.32 17.19 -14.33
C GLU A 307 -12.27 16.16 -13.71
N HIS A 308 -13.39 16.61 -13.17
CA HIS A 308 -14.45 15.75 -12.65
C HIS A 308 -15.42 15.33 -13.75
N ILE A 309 -15.47 14.03 -14.03
CA ILE A 309 -16.41 13.43 -14.98
C ILE A 309 -17.66 12.96 -14.24
N LYS A 310 -18.73 13.75 -14.31
CA LYS A 310 -19.96 13.54 -13.52
C LYS A 310 -20.61 12.17 -13.75
N GLU A 311 -20.66 11.70 -14.99
CA GLU A 311 -21.28 10.42 -15.37
C GLU A 311 -20.57 9.23 -14.72
N LEU A 312 -19.28 9.36 -14.50
CA LEU A 312 -18.43 8.33 -13.91
C LEU A 312 -18.11 8.58 -12.43
N ASP A 313 -18.51 9.75 -11.89
CA ASP A 313 -18.14 10.17 -10.53
C ASP A 313 -16.64 9.99 -10.27
N THR A 314 -15.81 10.42 -11.23
CA THR A 314 -14.37 10.14 -11.25
C THR A 314 -13.63 11.39 -11.74
N ASN A 315 -12.54 11.73 -11.06
CA ASN A 315 -11.63 12.78 -11.49
C ASN A 315 -10.54 12.18 -12.37
N VAL A 316 -10.28 12.75 -13.55
CA VAL A 316 -9.24 12.26 -14.48
C VAL A 316 -8.37 13.39 -15.00
N ARG A 317 -7.06 13.14 -15.08
CA ARG A 317 -6.06 14.04 -15.66
C ARG A 317 -5.63 13.52 -17.04
N CYS A 318 -6.52 13.62 -18.03
CA CYS A 318 -6.25 13.11 -19.39
C CYS A 318 -7.12 13.81 -20.43
N PHE A 319 -6.54 14.33 -21.51
CA PHE A 319 -7.29 14.91 -22.62
C PHE A 319 -8.05 13.85 -23.43
N ASN A 320 -7.50 12.63 -23.53
CA ASN A 320 -7.97 11.58 -24.43
C ASN A 320 -8.71 10.44 -23.72
N TYR A 321 -9.29 10.70 -22.52
CA TYR A 321 -9.96 9.66 -21.73
C TYR A 321 -11.18 9.03 -22.46
N LYS A 322 -11.88 9.78 -23.32
CA LYS A 322 -13.03 9.30 -24.08
C LYS A 322 -12.65 8.23 -25.11
N GLU A 323 -11.47 8.35 -25.73
CA GLU A 323 -10.96 7.34 -26.67
C GLU A 323 -10.70 6.01 -25.96
N LEU A 324 -10.20 6.04 -24.73
CA LEU A 324 -9.98 4.84 -23.95
C LEU A 324 -11.29 4.13 -23.59
N ILE A 325 -12.34 4.88 -23.26
CA ILE A 325 -13.68 4.33 -23.01
C ILE A 325 -14.19 3.59 -24.24
N ASN A 326 -14.06 4.18 -25.43
CA ASN A 326 -14.48 3.59 -26.70
C ASN A 326 -13.70 2.31 -27.04
N GLN A 327 -12.37 2.30 -26.78
CA GLN A 327 -11.54 1.10 -26.98
C GLN A 327 -11.94 -0.03 -26.03
N ASN A 328 -12.21 0.25 -24.75
CA ASN A 328 -12.64 -0.74 -23.78
C ASN A 328 -13.98 -1.41 -24.16
N ASN A 329 -14.92 -0.64 -24.69
CA ASN A 329 -16.21 -1.17 -25.16
C ASN A 329 -16.05 -2.11 -26.36
N ASN A 330 -15.10 -1.84 -27.25
CA ASN A 330 -14.82 -2.68 -28.41
C ASN A 330 -14.06 -3.97 -28.07
N LEU A 331 -13.25 -3.97 -27.01
CA LEU A 331 -12.47 -5.16 -26.59
C LEU A 331 -13.29 -6.21 -25.85
N GLN A 332 -14.45 -5.86 -25.28
CA GLN A 332 -15.35 -6.82 -24.65
C GLN A 332 -16.03 -7.77 -25.67
N THR A 333 -16.02 -7.44 -26.95
CA THR A 333 -16.64 -8.21 -28.02
C THR A 333 -15.71 -9.19 -28.76
N SER A 334 -14.40 -9.22 -28.44
CA SER A 334 -13.42 -10.04 -29.17
C SER A 334 -12.52 -10.87 -28.25
N ILE A 335 -13.08 -11.80 -27.48
CA ILE A 335 -12.28 -12.85 -26.81
C ILE A 335 -12.29 -14.09 -27.72
N THR A 336 -11.38 -14.14 -28.67
CA THR A 336 -11.04 -15.37 -29.40
C THR A 336 -9.99 -16.15 -28.61
N LYS A 337 -10.34 -17.35 -28.18
CA LYS A 337 -9.40 -18.33 -27.63
C LYS A 337 -8.36 -18.70 -28.69
N LYS A 338 -7.12 -18.30 -28.52
CA LYS A 338 -5.99 -18.96 -29.20
C LYS A 338 -5.55 -20.13 -28.34
N SER A 339 -5.83 -21.35 -28.80
CA SER A 339 -5.20 -22.56 -28.29
C SER A 339 -3.79 -22.65 -28.93
N ASN A 340 -2.76 -22.51 -28.14
CA ASN A 340 -1.42 -22.92 -28.56
C ASN A 340 -1.19 -24.36 -28.11
N ASN A 341 -1.27 -25.31 -29.04
CA ASN A 341 -0.65 -26.62 -28.87
C ASN A 341 0.83 -26.48 -29.23
N SER A 342 1.67 -26.24 -28.25
CA SER A 342 3.11 -26.48 -28.37
C SER A 342 3.46 -27.66 -27.52
N GLU A 343 4.11 -28.68 -28.05
CA GLU A 343 4.72 -29.76 -27.27
C GLU A 343 5.77 -29.12 -26.33
N ALA A 344 5.45 -29.08 -25.06
CA ALA A 344 6.29 -28.46 -24.06
C ALA A 344 7.24 -29.52 -23.48
N ASN A 345 8.56 -29.35 -23.68
CA ASN A 345 9.58 -30.20 -23.08
C ASN A 345 9.71 -29.91 -21.58
N GLU A 346 9.73 -30.97 -20.77
CA GLU A 346 10.01 -30.85 -19.33
C GLU A 346 11.43 -30.31 -19.11
N VAL A 347 11.56 -29.14 -18.42
CA VAL A 347 12.83 -28.52 -18.09
C VAL A 347 13.38 -28.99 -16.75
N LEU A 348 12.49 -29.30 -15.81
CA LEU A 348 12.82 -29.79 -14.48
C LEU A 348 11.70 -30.70 -13.96
N LYS A 349 12.08 -31.86 -13.47
CA LYS A 349 11.17 -32.81 -12.82
C LYS A 349 11.67 -33.17 -11.45
N LEU A 350 10.86 -32.89 -10.43
CA LEU A 350 11.06 -33.35 -9.07
C LEU A 350 10.13 -34.55 -8.81
N LYS A 351 10.67 -35.65 -8.29
CA LYS A 351 9.89 -36.81 -7.89
C LYS A 351 10.23 -37.14 -6.43
N ASP A 352 9.20 -37.22 -5.59
CA ASP A 352 9.25 -37.67 -4.20
C ASP A 352 10.35 -36.93 -3.38
N VAL A 353 10.51 -35.63 -3.63
CA VAL A 353 11.54 -34.82 -2.97
C VAL A 353 11.01 -34.35 -1.61
N SER A 354 11.77 -34.70 -0.58
CA SER A 354 11.51 -34.21 0.79
C SER A 354 12.71 -33.42 1.29
N ILE A 355 12.46 -32.29 1.98
CA ILE A 355 13.49 -31.36 2.48
C ILE A 355 13.36 -31.26 4.00
N SER A 356 14.47 -31.45 4.71
CA SER A 356 14.58 -31.23 6.15
C SER A 356 15.67 -30.22 6.47
N TYR A 357 15.37 -29.25 7.35
CA TYR A 357 16.32 -28.23 7.84
C TYR A 357 16.99 -28.61 9.15
N ALA A 358 16.88 -29.88 9.57
CA ALA A 358 17.51 -30.35 10.80
C ALA A 358 19.02 -30.18 10.75
N LYS A 359 19.61 -29.50 11.74
CA LYS A 359 21.07 -29.51 11.98
C LYS A 359 21.50 -30.90 12.34
N GLN A 360 22.18 -31.61 11.43
CA GLN A 360 22.85 -32.86 11.79
C GLN A 360 23.94 -32.56 12.85
N LYS A 361 23.88 -33.27 13.99
CA LYS A 361 24.94 -33.24 14.96
C LYS A 361 26.20 -33.85 14.32
N PHE A 362 27.39 -33.31 14.60
CA PHE A 362 28.67 -33.74 14.05
C PHE A 362 28.90 -35.24 14.14
N PHE A 363 28.42 -35.91 15.21
CA PHE A 363 28.51 -37.35 15.44
C PHE A 363 27.56 -38.18 14.54
N ASP A 364 26.41 -37.60 14.12
CA ASP A 364 25.47 -38.30 13.23
C ASP A 364 25.98 -38.34 11.80
N GLN A 365 26.76 -37.35 11.39
CA GLN A 365 27.49 -37.35 10.11
C GLN A 365 28.53 -38.41 10.01
N LEU A 366 29.25 -38.70 11.12
CA LEU A 366 30.32 -39.73 11.17
C LEU A 366 29.75 -41.16 11.12
N LEU A 367 28.53 -41.36 11.57
CA LEU A 367 27.88 -42.67 11.67
C LEU A 367 26.88 -42.95 10.54
N ASN A 368 26.75 -42.08 9.54
CA ASN A 368 25.79 -42.18 8.45
C ASN A 368 24.35 -42.49 8.91
N LYS A 369 23.98 -42.08 10.13
CA LYS A 369 22.64 -42.22 10.67
C LYS A 369 21.78 -41.07 10.18
N ILE A 370 20.85 -41.38 9.29
CA ILE A 370 19.73 -40.47 8.95
C ILE A 370 18.83 -40.45 10.19
N SER A 371 18.80 -39.32 10.90
CA SER A 371 17.86 -39.16 12.02
C SER A 371 16.44 -39.10 11.44
N ASP A 372 15.53 -39.91 12.00
CA ASP A 372 14.10 -39.91 11.72
C ASP A 372 13.44 -38.58 12.18
N GLN A 373 13.74 -37.50 11.51
CA GLN A 373 13.08 -36.21 11.75
C GLN A 373 12.08 -35.97 10.64
N ASN A 374 10.86 -35.64 11.02
CA ASN A 374 9.80 -35.28 10.07
C ASN A 374 10.31 -34.18 9.11
N PRO A 375 10.34 -34.42 7.80
CA PRO A 375 10.80 -33.43 6.85
C PRO A 375 9.88 -32.19 6.89
N THR A 376 10.47 -31.00 6.74
CA THR A 376 9.74 -29.73 6.69
C THR A 376 8.85 -29.65 5.45
N VAL A 377 9.30 -30.30 4.38
CA VAL A 377 8.57 -30.45 3.13
C VAL A 377 8.63 -31.92 2.73
N LYS A 378 7.49 -32.53 2.39
CA LYS A 378 7.36 -33.96 2.14
C LYS A 378 6.77 -34.22 0.75
N ASP A 379 7.28 -35.24 0.08
CA ASP A 379 6.70 -35.88 -1.10
C ASP A 379 6.32 -34.90 -2.20
N ILE A 380 7.21 -33.92 -2.50
CA ILE A 380 6.96 -32.96 -3.59
C ILE A 380 7.16 -33.66 -4.93
N ASN A 381 6.12 -33.61 -5.72
CA ASN A 381 6.13 -33.96 -7.13
C ASN A 381 5.83 -32.69 -7.94
N LEU A 382 6.80 -32.20 -8.70
CA LEU A 382 6.69 -30.97 -9.51
C LEU A 382 7.34 -31.20 -10.87
N SER A 383 6.66 -30.78 -11.92
CA SER A 383 7.22 -30.70 -13.27
C SER A 383 7.18 -29.25 -13.75
N LEU A 384 8.32 -28.69 -14.11
CA LEU A 384 8.46 -27.39 -14.75
C LEU A 384 8.55 -27.61 -16.28
N ILE A 385 7.57 -27.08 -16.96
CA ILE A 385 7.44 -27.14 -18.42
C ILE A 385 7.76 -25.76 -18.94
N HIS A 386 8.61 -25.67 -19.96
CA HIS A 386 8.86 -24.40 -20.64
C HIS A 386 7.60 -24.01 -21.43
N ILE A 387 7.03 -22.83 -21.12
CA ILE A 387 5.87 -22.27 -21.83
C ILE A 387 6.36 -21.43 -22.99
#